data_dbf1f925b482520f6060ec93c8aed425
#
_entry.id   dbf1f925b482520f6060ec93c8aed425
#
_cell.length_a   1.000
_cell.length_b   1.000
_cell.length_c   1.000
_cell.angle_alpha   90.00
_cell.angle_beta   90.00
_cell.angle_gamma   90.00
#
_symmetry.space_group_name_H-M   'P 1'
#
loop_
_entity.id
_entity.type
_entity.pdbx_description
1 polymer ?
#
loop_
_entity_poly.entity_id
_entity_poly.type
_entity_poly.pdbx_seq_one_letter_code
_entity_poly.pdbx_strand_id
1 'polypeptide(L)'
;MSKLKYLPLLFVCLLVSSGLHAQFMNYGSDPARFKWNIVRLPHYNLVYPQGTDSMAYRYALYLENAYPHIQKTIGKPIKAKFPVILHPANMISNGMVSWAPRRMELITTPSSDLGIQRWDKHLVLHESRHVFQTGKVMRGIFKPFYYLIGEQAAGVAAFFLPVWFLEGDAVGTETAMSNGGRGRLPEFNMAYRAQMLGGDKFYSFDKWLLGSYKNYTGTYYALGYDMTSYARQRYGSDIWDKSTTRYTSNILFEGSFKHYTGSSFKRLYHDTFDFLREGWEKQDTAVIVPAYLSPDNKTYTSYRYPLAINDSVVIAVKSGLKDINSLVAISNGKEKRLSYIGSINSRLNFHNNRIYWTEIVPGIRWTHENYSVLKYYDLDKDRIKTVAPRQRYLA
;
A
#
# COMPACT_ATOMS: atom_id res chain seq x y z
N MET A 1 38.98 -28.10 7.72
CA MET A 1 38.08 -28.87 8.62
C MET A 1 37.64 -28.12 9.90
N SER A 2 37.90 -26.83 10.07
CA SER A 2 37.55 -26.09 11.32
C SER A 2 36.14 -25.41 11.32
N LYS A 3 35.53 -25.22 10.17
CA LYS A 3 34.25 -24.49 10.07
C LYS A 3 33.00 -25.31 10.44
N LEU A 4 33.09 -26.64 10.49
CA LEU A 4 31.96 -27.52 10.81
C LEU A 4 31.72 -27.64 12.33
N LYS A 5 32.67 -27.26 13.19
CA LYS A 5 32.56 -27.34 14.65
C LYS A 5 31.52 -26.39 15.26
N TYR A 6 31.15 -25.32 14.55
CA TYR A 6 30.17 -24.32 15.02
C TYR A 6 28.75 -24.56 14.51
N LEU A 7 28.56 -25.53 13.64
CA LEU A 7 27.25 -25.87 13.08
C LEU A 7 26.21 -26.28 14.15
N PRO A 8 26.58 -27.13 15.16
CA PRO A 8 25.69 -27.46 16.27
C PRO A 8 25.33 -26.23 17.13
N LEU A 9 26.28 -25.33 17.37
CA LEU A 9 26.06 -24.13 18.15
C LEU A 9 25.11 -23.15 17.42
N LEU A 10 25.29 -23.00 16.12
CA LEU A 10 24.39 -22.23 15.28
C LEU A 10 22.95 -22.81 15.30
N PHE A 11 22.84 -24.14 15.25
CA PHE A 11 21.56 -24.85 15.31
C PHE A 11 20.88 -24.68 16.68
N VAL A 12 21.65 -24.74 17.78
CA VAL A 12 21.14 -24.46 19.14
C VAL A 12 20.71 -23.01 19.29
N CYS A 13 21.47 -22.05 18.77
CA CYS A 13 21.08 -20.64 18.76
C CYS A 13 19.81 -20.39 17.95
N LEU A 14 19.62 -21.06 16.82
CA LEU A 14 18.38 -21.02 16.03
C LEU A 14 17.19 -21.65 16.75
N LEU A 15 17.38 -22.73 17.51
CA LEU A 15 16.33 -23.35 18.31
C LEU A 15 15.96 -22.52 19.54
N VAL A 16 16.91 -21.87 20.18
CA VAL A 16 16.66 -20.97 21.32
C VAL A 16 15.97 -19.68 20.88
N SER A 17 16.28 -19.17 19.69
CA SER A 17 15.59 -17.99 19.15
C SER A 17 14.13 -18.23 18.78
N SER A 18 13.72 -19.48 18.57
CA SER A 18 12.32 -19.83 18.30
C SER A 18 11.39 -19.68 19.53
N GLY A 19 11.97 -19.54 20.73
CA GLY A 19 11.23 -19.22 21.96
C GLY A 19 10.93 -17.73 22.18
N LEU A 20 11.45 -16.83 21.32
CA LEU A 20 11.18 -15.40 21.40
C LEU A 20 9.84 -15.07 20.78
N HIS A 21 8.79 -15.07 21.59
CA HIS A 21 7.42 -14.69 21.19
C HIS A 21 7.24 -13.18 20.90
N ALA A 22 8.32 -12.43 20.69
CA ALA A 22 8.29 -10.96 20.62
C ALA A 22 7.60 -10.35 19.38
N GLN A 23 7.25 -11.14 18.37
CA GLN A 23 6.95 -10.55 17.05
C GLN A 23 5.48 -10.21 16.83
N PHE A 24 4.55 -10.83 17.53
CA PHE A 24 3.14 -10.77 17.16
C PHE A 24 2.19 -10.59 18.35
N MET A 25 2.69 -9.98 19.41
CA MET A 25 1.85 -9.63 20.54
C MET A 25 1.08 -8.33 20.26
N ASN A 26 0.19 -8.35 19.31
CA ASN A 26 -0.83 -7.30 19.15
C ASN A 26 -1.92 -7.48 20.21
N TYR A 27 -1.54 -7.44 21.46
CA TYR A 27 -2.52 -7.36 22.54
C TYR A 27 -3.29 -6.06 22.42
N GLY A 28 -4.62 -6.17 22.35
CA GLY A 28 -5.47 -5.02 22.29
C GLY A 28 -5.60 -4.41 20.89
N SER A 29 -5.54 -5.22 19.83
CA SER A 29 -5.80 -4.73 18.48
C SER A 29 -7.23 -4.26 18.32
N ASP A 30 -8.21 -5.09 18.65
CA ASP A 30 -9.63 -4.76 18.56
C ASP A 30 -10.27 -4.57 19.92
N PRO A 31 -11.32 -3.72 20.03
CA PRO A 31 -12.05 -3.53 21.28
C PRO A 31 -12.63 -4.83 21.85
N ALA A 32 -12.35 -5.11 23.13
CA ALA A 32 -12.81 -6.32 23.82
C ALA A 32 -14.34 -6.45 23.88
N ARG A 33 -15.08 -5.35 23.65
CA ARG A 33 -16.55 -5.38 23.56
C ARG A 33 -17.09 -6.07 22.33
N PHE A 34 -16.26 -6.30 21.29
CA PHE A 34 -16.71 -6.95 20.08
C PHE A 34 -17.00 -8.43 20.33
N LYS A 35 -18.19 -8.84 19.94
CA LYS A 35 -18.56 -10.23 19.78
C LYS A 35 -18.38 -10.62 18.33
N TRP A 36 -17.72 -11.73 18.06
CA TRP A 36 -17.32 -12.13 16.73
C TRP A 36 -18.20 -13.24 16.20
N ASN A 37 -18.58 -13.12 14.93
CA ASN A 37 -19.23 -14.15 14.15
C ASN A 37 -18.24 -14.74 13.15
N ILE A 38 -18.45 -16.00 12.75
CA ILE A 38 -17.66 -16.70 11.73
C ILE A 38 -18.59 -17.27 10.68
N VAL A 39 -18.38 -16.89 9.41
CA VAL A 39 -19.02 -17.50 8.25
C VAL A 39 -18.00 -18.36 7.52
N ARG A 40 -18.35 -19.63 7.29
CA ARG A 40 -17.52 -20.61 6.58
C ARG A 40 -17.89 -20.60 5.11
N LEU A 41 -17.09 -19.92 4.30
CA LEU A 41 -17.22 -19.87 2.84
C LEU A 41 -16.49 -21.07 2.18
N PRO A 42 -16.68 -21.32 0.87
CA PRO A 42 -15.95 -22.36 0.14
C PRO A 42 -14.43 -22.28 0.29
N HIS A 43 -13.85 -21.07 0.16
CA HIS A 43 -12.39 -20.86 0.17
C HIS A 43 -11.89 -20.09 1.38
N TYR A 44 -12.76 -19.40 2.13
CA TYR A 44 -12.39 -18.52 3.23
C TYR A 44 -13.20 -18.83 4.51
N ASN A 45 -12.62 -18.49 5.67
CA ASN A 45 -13.35 -18.37 6.94
C ASN A 45 -13.42 -16.88 7.27
N LEU A 46 -14.59 -16.26 7.10
CA LEU A 46 -14.78 -14.83 7.32
C LEU A 46 -15.18 -14.57 8.78
N VAL A 47 -14.36 -13.81 9.50
CA VAL A 47 -14.55 -13.40 10.90
C VAL A 47 -14.92 -11.93 10.93
N TYR A 48 -16.01 -11.57 11.61
CA TYR A 48 -16.50 -10.20 11.66
C TYR A 48 -17.26 -9.89 12.94
N PRO A 49 -17.30 -8.63 13.41
CA PRO A 49 -18.07 -8.25 14.59
C PRO A 49 -19.57 -8.34 14.36
N GLN A 50 -20.32 -8.78 15.39
CA GLN A 50 -21.78 -8.79 15.37
C GLN A 50 -22.35 -7.41 15.02
N GLY A 51 -23.44 -7.39 14.25
CA GLY A 51 -24.09 -6.16 13.79
C GLY A 51 -23.48 -5.58 12.50
N THR A 52 -22.48 -6.26 11.89
CA THR A 52 -21.89 -5.86 10.61
C THR A 52 -22.17 -6.86 9.48
N ASP A 53 -23.29 -7.58 9.58
CA ASP A 53 -23.64 -8.70 8.68
C ASP A 53 -23.76 -8.29 7.21
N SER A 54 -24.39 -7.15 6.90
CA SER A 54 -24.50 -6.64 5.52
C SER A 54 -23.14 -6.35 4.89
N MET A 55 -22.19 -5.85 5.67
CA MET A 55 -20.81 -5.62 5.24
C MET A 55 -20.12 -6.96 5.01
N ALA A 56 -20.21 -7.88 5.97
CA ALA A 56 -19.62 -9.20 5.87
C ALA A 56 -20.13 -9.96 4.63
N TYR A 57 -21.43 -9.88 4.33
CA TYR A 57 -22.01 -10.46 3.13
C TYR A 57 -21.38 -9.92 1.83
N ARG A 58 -21.17 -8.61 1.73
CA ARG A 58 -20.51 -8.02 0.55
C ARG A 58 -19.07 -8.49 0.41
N TYR A 59 -18.30 -8.51 1.50
CA TYR A 59 -16.93 -9.03 1.47
C TYR A 59 -16.89 -10.52 1.07
N ALA A 60 -17.81 -11.33 1.59
CA ALA A 60 -17.94 -12.73 1.21
C ALA A 60 -18.16 -12.92 -0.29
N LEU A 61 -19.09 -12.14 -0.88
CA LEU A 61 -19.34 -12.17 -2.33
C LEU A 61 -18.11 -11.78 -3.14
N TYR A 62 -17.42 -10.70 -2.77
CA TYR A 62 -16.23 -10.26 -3.49
C TYR A 62 -15.08 -11.26 -3.38
N LEU A 63 -14.84 -11.83 -2.20
CA LEU A 63 -13.81 -12.84 -1.97
C LEU A 63 -14.01 -14.07 -2.85
N GLU A 64 -15.21 -14.64 -2.83
CA GLU A 64 -15.52 -15.86 -3.60
C GLU A 64 -15.56 -15.58 -5.11
N ASN A 65 -16.09 -14.44 -5.54
CA ASN A 65 -16.08 -14.06 -6.95
C ASN A 65 -14.67 -13.78 -7.49
N ALA A 66 -13.79 -13.18 -6.69
CA ALA A 66 -12.42 -12.89 -7.12
C ALA A 66 -11.54 -14.16 -7.22
N TYR A 67 -11.81 -15.14 -6.37
CA TYR A 67 -10.98 -16.35 -6.21
C TYR A 67 -10.64 -17.07 -7.53
N PRO A 68 -11.61 -17.50 -8.37
CA PRO A 68 -11.31 -18.25 -9.60
C PRO A 68 -10.55 -17.41 -10.64
N HIS A 69 -10.71 -16.10 -10.63
CA HIS A 69 -10.03 -15.20 -11.56
C HIS A 69 -8.56 -14.97 -11.16
N ILE A 70 -8.31 -14.75 -9.88
CA ILE A 70 -6.93 -14.58 -9.37
C ILE A 70 -6.14 -15.87 -9.56
N GLN A 71 -6.78 -17.01 -9.35
CA GLN A 71 -6.16 -18.33 -9.53
C GLN A 71 -5.58 -18.54 -10.93
N LYS A 72 -6.23 -18.01 -11.97
CA LYS A 72 -5.78 -18.19 -13.36
C LYS A 72 -4.41 -17.58 -13.65
N THR A 73 -3.98 -16.57 -12.90
CA THR A 73 -2.81 -15.76 -13.20
C THR A 73 -1.60 -16.04 -12.32
N ILE A 74 -1.73 -16.82 -11.24
CA ILE A 74 -0.60 -17.18 -10.36
C ILE A 74 -0.64 -18.64 -9.88
N GLY A 75 -1.52 -19.43 -10.46
CA GLY A 75 -1.60 -20.86 -10.20
C GLY A 75 -2.40 -21.24 -8.95
N LYS A 76 -2.15 -22.44 -8.43
CA LYS A 76 -3.02 -23.10 -7.44
C LYS A 76 -2.88 -22.49 -6.05
N PRO A 77 -4.00 -22.23 -5.35
CA PRO A 77 -4.03 -21.72 -4.00
C PRO A 77 -3.60 -22.75 -2.96
N ILE A 78 -3.55 -22.31 -1.70
CA ILE A 78 -3.48 -23.21 -0.54
C ILE A 78 -4.79 -24.00 -0.46
N LYS A 79 -4.71 -25.30 -0.19
CA LYS A 79 -5.89 -26.20 -0.12
C LYS A 79 -6.82 -25.89 1.07
N ALA A 80 -6.31 -25.29 2.13
CA ALA A 80 -7.09 -24.99 3.34
C ALA A 80 -7.75 -23.62 3.24
N LYS A 81 -8.95 -23.50 3.82
CA LYS A 81 -9.68 -22.21 3.92
C LYS A 81 -8.83 -21.15 4.60
N PHE A 82 -8.81 -19.95 4.02
CA PHE A 82 -7.98 -18.87 4.51
C PHE A 82 -8.79 -17.98 5.47
N PRO A 83 -8.29 -17.70 6.70
CA PRO A 83 -8.97 -16.80 7.62
C PRO A 83 -8.95 -15.35 7.10
N VAL A 84 -10.10 -14.67 7.12
CA VAL A 84 -10.27 -13.26 6.78
C VAL A 84 -10.96 -12.55 7.93
N ILE A 85 -10.37 -11.48 8.43
CA ILE A 85 -10.88 -10.74 9.59
C ILE A 85 -11.24 -9.32 9.15
N LEU A 86 -12.46 -8.88 9.50
CA LEU A 86 -12.94 -7.53 9.19
C LEU A 86 -12.82 -6.62 10.40
N HIS A 87 -12.17 -5.46 10.23
CA HIS A 87 -11.95 -4.46 11.27
C HIS A 87 -12.71 -3.15 10.96
N PRO A 88 -13.93 -2.97 11.47
CA PRO A 88 -14.75 -1.80 11.16
C PRO A 88 -14.51 -0.59 12.06
N ALA A 89 -13.68 -0.70 13.09
CA ALA A 89 -13.47 0.34 14.08
C ALA A 89 -12.27 1.26 13.80
N ASN A 90 -11.52 0.99 12.77
CA ASN A 90 -10.35 1.75 12.38
C ASN A 90 -10.71 2.83 11.35
N MET A 91 -10.16 4.05 11.50
CA MET A 91 -10.34 5.15 10.56
C MET A 91 -9.24 5.22 9.49
N ILE A 92 -8.22 4.38 9.58
CA ILE A 92 -7.16 4.27 8.59
C ILE A 92 -7.53 3.13 7.64
N SER A 93 -7.69 3.44 6.37
CA SER A 93 -7.99 2.44 5.34
C SER A 93 -6.75 1.62 5.04
N ASN A 94 -6.81 0.31 5.26
CA ASN A 94 -5.68 -0.59 5.01
C ASN A 94 -6.14 -2.05 4.85
N GLY A 95 -5.25 -2.90 4.34
CA GLY A 95 -5.35 -4.34 4.36
C GLY A 95 -3.98 -4.98 4.56
N MET A 96 -3.98 -6.22 4.97
CA MET A 96 -2.75 -6.96 5.18
C MET A 96 -2.99 -8.47 5.07
N VAL A 97 -2.05 -9.17 4.45
CA VAL A 97 -1.94 -10.63 4.54
C VAL A 97 -0.74 -11.00 5.40
N SER A 98 -1.00 -11.63 6.54
CA SER A 98 0.02 -12.19 7.42
C SER A 98 0.24 -13.65 7.11
N TRP A 99 1.48 -14.12 7.27
CA TRP A 99 1.84 -15.53 7.03
C TRP A 99 1.90 -16.39 8.30
N ALA A 100 2.03 -15.79 9.50
CA ALA A 100 2.13 -16.53 10.75
C ALA A 100 1.62 -15.73 11.96
N PRO A 101 0.46 -16.09 12.50
CA PRO A 101 -0.51 -17.01 11.92
C PRO A 101 -1.09 -16.44 10.63
N ARG A 102 -1.28 -17.30 9.63
CA ARG A 102 -1.77 -16.85 8.33
C ARG A 102 -3.19 -16.35 8.43
N ARG A 103 -3.40 -15.15 7.95
CA ARG A 103 -4.71 -14.49 7.90
C ARG A 103 -4.66 -13.26 7.00
N MET A 104 -5.82 -12.86 6.53
CA MET A 104 -6.04 -11.57 5.87
C MET A 104 -6.78 -10.67 6.84
N GLU A 105 -6.28 -9.48 7.07
CA GLU A 105 -6.93 -8.45 7.87
C GLU A 105 -7.38 -7.32 6.96
N LEU A 106 -8.66 -7.00 7.00
CA LEU A 106 -9.29 -6.00 6.14
C LEU A 106 -9.89 -4.90 6.99
N ILE A 107 -9.33 -3.70 6.90
CA ILE A 107 -9.89 -2.51 7.53
C ILE A 107 -10.93 -1.94 6.59
N THR A 108 -12.19 -1.96 7.02
CA THR A 108 -13.33 -1.78 6.14
C THR A 108 -13.70 -0.33 5.86
N THR A 109 -13.08 0.62 6.56
CA THR A 109 -13.28 2.06 6.37
C THR A 109 -12.73 2.48 5.00
N PRO A 110 -13.54 3.11 4.14
CA PRO A 110 -13.08 3.58 2.84
C PRO A 110 -11.97 4.62 2.96
N SER A 111 -11.03 4.60 2.01
CA SER A 111 -10.08 5.70 1.86
C SER A 111 -10.75 6.91 1.22
N SER A 112 -10.47 8.10 1.74
CA SER A 112 -10.93 9.37 1.15
C SER A 112 -10.24 9.71 -0.17
N ASP A 113 -9.05 9.16 -0.40
CA ASP A 113 -8.20 9.48 -1.55
C ASP A 113 -8.31 8.48 -2.71
N LEU A 114 -8.98 7.34 -2.51
CA LEU A 114 -9.19 6.34 -3.55
C LEU A 114 -10.45 6.65 -4.33
N GLY A 115 -10.27 7.14 -5.57
CA GLY A 115 -11.33 7.66 -6.43
C GLY A 115 -12.42 6.66 -6.82
N ILE A 116 -12.29 6.01 -7.97
CA ILE A 116 -13.42 5.47 -8.76
C ILE A 116 -13.96 4.13 -8.26
N GLN A 117 -13.17 3.34 -7.55
CA GLN A 117 -13.55 1.99 -7.15
C GLN A 117 -14.00 1.91 -5.70
N ARG A 118 -15.03 1.12 -5.44
CA ARG A 118 -15.43 0.80 -4.08
C ARG A 118 -14.29 0.16 -3.30
N TRP A 119 -14.06 0.66 -2.09
CA TRP A 119 -12.97 0.23 -1.23
C TRP A 119 -12.98 -1.28 -0.91
N ASP A 120 -14.14 -1.82 -0.56
CA ASP A 120 -14.31 -3.23 -0.26
C ASP A 120 -13.88 -4.15 -1.43
N LYS A 121 -14.27 -3.81 -2.65
CA LYS A 121 -13.86 -4.54 -3.86
C LYS A 121 -12.37 -4.40 -4.15
N HIS A 122 -11.85 -3.16 -4.05
CA HIS A 122 -10.44 -2.87 -4.26
C HIS A 122 -9.56 -3.69 -3.31
N LEU A 123 -9.87 -3.61 -2.01
CA LEU A 123 -9.12 -4.27 -0.96
C LEU A 123 -9.11 -5.79 -1.12
N VAL A 124 -10.28 -6.39 -1.42
CA VAL A 124 -10.39 -7.82 -1.67
C VAL A 124 -9.52 -8.28 -2.85
N LEU A 125 -9.52 -7.55 -3.96
CA LEU A 125 -8.70 -7.90 -5.13
C LEU A 125 -7.22 -7.85 -4.82
N HIS A 126 -6.78 -6.81 -4.12
CA HIS A 126 -5.38 -6.62 -3.73
C HIS A 126 -4.91 -7.70 -2.75
N GLU A 127 -5.59 -7.83 -1.61
CA GLU A 127 -5.19 -8.74 -0.53
C GLU A 127 -5.34 -10.21 -0.92
N SER A 128 -6.37 -10.56 -1.70
CA SER A 128 -6.49 -11.92 -2.23
C SER A 128 -5.30 -12.30 -3.11
N ARG A 129 -4.70 -11.34 -3.83
CA ARG A 129 -3.48 -11.63 -4.61
C ARG A 129 -2.34 -12.07 -3.71
N HIS A 130 -2.14 -11.43 -2.56
CA HIS A 130 -1.12 -11.82 -1.58
C HIS A 130 -1.37 -13.22 -0.99
N VAL A 131 -2.62 -13.62 -0.79
CA VAL A 131 -2.97 -14.99 -0.36
C VAL A 131 -2.45 -16.01 -1.37
N PHE A 132 -2.65 -15.76 -2.67
CA PHE A 132 -2.16 -16.65 -3.71
C PHE A 132 -0.64 -16.64 -3.86
N GLN A 133 -0.01 -15.47 -3.75
CA GLN A 133 1.45 -15.35 -3.77
C GLN A 133 2.08 -16.15 -2.62
N THR A 134 1.57 -16.00 -1.39
CA THR A 134 2.01 -16.74 -0.20
C THR A 134 1.80 -18.24 -0.38
N GLY A 135 0.63 -18.64 -0.88
CA GLY A 135 0.33 -20.05 -1.17
C GLY A 135 1.23 -20.67 -2.25
N LYS A 136 1.64 -19.85 -3.22
CA LYS A 136 2.53 -20.28 -4.30
C LYS A 136 3.93 -20.61 -3.79
N VAL A 137 4.50 -19.77 -2.92
CA VAL A 137 5.87 -19.95 -2.42
C VAL A 137 5.98 -21.08 -1.38
N MET A 138 4.88 -21.54 -0.80
CA MET A 138 4.87 -22.65 0.16
C MET A 138 4.95 -24.04 -0.52
N ARG A 139 5.77 -24.15 -1.55
CA ARG A 139 5.98 -25.37 -2.35
C ARG A 139 7.45 -25.66 -2.53
N GLY A 140 7.73 -26.75 -3.26
CA GLY A 140 9.11 -27.13 -3.58
C GLY A 140 9.97 -27.29 -2.33
N ILE A 141 11.12 -26.66 -2.34
CA ILE A 141 12.11 -26.71 -1.25
C ILE A 141 11.64 -26.04 0.05
N PHE A 142 10.65 -25.14 0.00
CA PHE A 142 10.10 -24.49 1.20
C PHE A 142 9.08 -25.36 1.92
N LYS A 143 8.48 -26.34 1.25
CA LYS A 143 7.48 -27.23 1.86
C LYS A 143 8.00 -28.04 3.05
N PRO A 144 9.21 -28.63 3.05
CA PRO A 144 9.76 -29.30 4.22
C PRO A 144 9.93 -28.39 5.43
N PHE A 145 10.30 -27.10 5.21
CA PHE A 145 10.42 -26.15 6.30
C PHE A 145 9.11 -25.89 7.03
N TYR A 146 7.97 -26.02 6.34
CA TYR A 146 6.67 -25.94 6.99
C TYR A 146 6.46 -26.99 8.08
N TYR A 147 6.97 -28.18 7.88
CA TYR A 147 6.88 -29.24 8.90
C TYR A 147 7.83 -29.03 10.09
N LEU A 148 8.87 -28.23 9.92
CA LEU A 148 9.85 -27.91 10.97
C LEU A 148 9.47 -26.66 11.78
N ILE A 149 9.05 -25.59 11.12
CA ILE A 149 8.82 -24.26 11.73
C ILE A 149 7.39 -23.74 11.48
N GLY A 150 6.49 -24.57 10.99
CA GLY A 150 5.09 -24.21 10.75
C GLY A 150 4.93 -23.08 9.72
N GLU A 151 3.96 -22.20 9.96
CA GLU A 151 3.62 -21.09 9.05
C GLU A 151 4.75 -20.07 8.88
N GLN A 152 5.74 -20.01 9.79
CA GLN A 152 6.92 -19.16 9.65
C GLN A 152 7.74 -19.47 8.39
N ALA A 153 7.64 -20.68 7.87
CA ALA A 153 8.27 -21.06 6.61
C ALA A 153 7.81 -20.18 5.42
N ALA A 154 6.59 -19.67 5.46
CA ALA A 154 6.10 -18.74 4.44
C ALA A 154 6.83 -17.39 4.49
N GLY A 155 7.16 -16.90 5.70
CA GLY A 155 7.99 -15.70 5.87
C GLY A 155 9.40 -15.89 5.32
N VAL A 156 10.02 -17.04 5.61
CA VAL A 156 11.34 -17.39 5.04
C VAL A 156 11.28 -17.45 3.50
N ALA A 157 10.25 -18.07 2.94
CA ALA A 157 10.08 -18.13 1.50
C ALA A 157 9.80 -16.73 0.89
N ALA A 158 9.00 -15.90 1.54
CA ALA A 158 8.68 -14.56 1.06
C ALA A 158 9.84 -13.57 1.19
N PHE A 159 10.79 -13.81 2.10
CA PHE A 159 11.93 -12.91 2.35
C PHE A 159 12.79 -12.65 1.11
N PHE A 160 12.93 -13.64 0.23
CA PHE A 160 13.72 -13.52 -0.99
C PHE A 160 12.89 -13.03 -2.20
N LEU A 161 11.59 -12.77 -2.02
CA LEU A 161 10.76 -12.13 -3.05
C LEU A 161 10.83 -10.62 -2.90
N PRO A 162 11.14 -9.88 -3.97
CA PRO A 162 11.19 -8.43 -3.90
C PRO A 162 9.81 -7.83 -3.58
N VAL A 163 9.75 -6.90 -2.63
CA VAL A 163 8.50 -6.23 -2.25
C VAL A 163 7.84 -5.51 -3.44
N TRP A 164 8.64 -4.92 -4.35
CA TRP A 164 8.13 -4.28 -5.55
C TRP A 164 7.37 -5.26 -6.45
N PHE A 165 7.82 -6.53 -6.51
CA PHE A 165 7.13 -7.58 -7.25
C PHE A 165 5.81 -7.95 -6.58
N LEU A 166 5.82 -8.22 -5.27
CA LEU A 166 4.62 -8.62 -4.52
C LEU A 166 3.52 -7.56 -4.65
N GLU A 167 3.86 -6.31 -4.36
CA GLU A 167 2.91 -5.20 -4.38
C GLU A 167 2.53 -4.77 -5.80
N GLY A 168 3.49 -4.72 -6.71
CA GLY A 168 3.22 -4.38 -8.10
C GLY A 168 2.33 -5.39 -8.81
N ASP A 169 2.50 -6.66 -8.53
CA ASP A 169 1.67 -7.74 -9.04
C ASP A 169 0.24 -7.68 -8.45
N ALA A 170 0.09 -7.30 -7.19
CA ALA A 170 -1.21 -7.06 -6.56
C ALA A 170 -1.92 -5.84 -7.17
N VAL A 171 -1.21 -4.72 -7.38
CA VAL A 171 -1.75 -3.54 -8.09
C VAL A 171 -2.13 -3.90 -9.53
N GLY A 172 -1.32 -4.70 -10.23
CA GLY A 172 -1.64 -5.22 -11.55
C GLY A 172 -2.93 -6.03 -11.56
N THR A 173 -3.16 -6.86 -10.54
CA THR A 173 -4.36 -7.67 -10.38
C THR A 173 -5.60 -6.82 -10.12
N GLU A 174 -5.56 -5.88 -9.16
CA GLU A 174 -6.70 -4.99 -8.89
C GLU A 174 -7.05 -4.12 -10.11
N THR A 175 -6.02 -3.69 -10.88
CA THR A 175 -6.20 -2.86 -12.06
C THR A 175 -6.79 -3.64 -13.23
N ALA A 176 -6.33 -4.86 -13.47
CA ALA A 176 -6.83 -5.71 -14.55
C ALA A 176 -8.25 -6.23 -14.29
N MET A 177 -8.60 -6.49 -13.03
CA MET A 177 -9.89 -7.07 -12.63
C MET A 177 -10.94 -6.03 -12.24
N SER A 178 -10.67 -4.75 -12.48
CA SER A 178 -11.60 -3.66 -12.18
C SER A 178 -11.52 -2.51 -13.17
N ASN A 179 -12.52 -1.64 -13.15
CA ASN A 179 -12.51 -0.42 -13.97
C ASN A 179 -11.81 0.76 -13.29
N GLY A 180 -11.34 0.61 -12.05
CA GLY A 180 -10.84 1.71 -11.22
C GLY A 180 -9.63 1.35 -10.35
N GLY A 181 -8.79 0.37 -10.73
CA GLY A 181 -7.58 0.05 -10.01
C GLY A 181 -6.53 1.16 -10.05
N ARG A 182 -5.62 1.20 -9.06
CA ARG A 182 -4.61 2.28 -8.89
C ARG A 182 -3.76 2.52 -10.12
N GLY A 183 -3.41 1.49 -10.87
CA GLY A 183 -2.62 1.62 -12.10
C GLY A 183 -3.30 2.43 -13.22
N ARG A 184 -4.60 2.76 -13.09
CA ARG A 184 -5.33 3.64 -14.03
C ARG A 184 -5.34 5.11 -13.60
N LEU A 185 -4.89 5.41 -12.38
CA LEU A 185 -4.90 6.77 -11.85
C LEU A 185 -3.66 7.53 -12.34
N PRO A 186 -3.83 8.70 -12.95
CA PRO A 186 -2.69 9.49 -13.44
C PRO A 186 -1.66 9.81 -12.35
N GLU A 187 -2.13 10.10 -11.12
CA GLU A 187 -1.26 10.40 -9.99
C GLU A 187 -0.39 9.22 -9.55
N PHE A 188 -0.76 7.98 -9.90
CA PHE A 188 -0.01 6.79 -9.48
C PHE A 188 1.41 6.75 -10.05
N ASN A 189 1.56 7.16 -11.31
CA ASN A 189 2.85 7.23 -12.02
C ASN A 189 3.41 8.66 -12.12
N MET A 190 2.75 9.65 -11.55
CA MET A 190 3.10 11.07 -11.69
C MET A 190 4.53 11.38 -11.28
N ALA A 191 5.04 10.76 -10.21
CA ALA A 191 6.40 10.98 -9.72
C ALA A 191 7.47 10.56 -10.75
N TYR A 192 7.27 9.42 -11.40
CA TYR A 192 8.17 8.91 -12.44
C TYR A 192 8.09 9.75 -13.71
N ARG A 193 6.87 10.02 -14.16
CA ARG A 193 6.61 10.84 -15.33
C ARG A 193 7.19 12.25 -15.18
N ALA A 194 6.93 12.92 -14.06
CA ALA A 194 7.42 14.26 -13.79
C ALA A 194 8.96 14.34 -13.80
N GLN A 195 9.65 13.38 -13.17
CA GLN A 195 11.10 13.37 -13.17
C GLN A 195 11.67 13.07 -14.57
N MET A 196 11.06 12.16 -15.31
CA MET A 196 11.54 11.73 -16.61
C MET A 196 11.37 12.81 -17.69
N LEU A 197 10.24 13.52 -17.69
CA LEU A 197 9.92 14.57 -18.66
C LEU A 197 10.42 15.96 -18.23
N GLY A 198 10.68 16.16 -16.93
CA GLY A 198 11.18 17.43 -16.39
C GLY A 198 12.65 17.72 -16.66
N GLY A 199 13.38 16.84 -17.36
CA GLY A 199 14.78 17.03 -17.73
C GLY A 199 15.79 16.71 -16.62
N ASP A 200 15.36 16.30 -15.45
CA ASP A 200 16.23 15.86 -14.37
C ASP A 200 16.81 14.46 -14.62
N LYS A 201 17.93 14.16 -13.96
CA LYS A 201 18.50 12.83 -14.01
C LYS A 201 17.55 11.81 -13.39
N PHE A 202 17.04 10.88 -14.20
CA PHE A 202 16.18 9.79 -13.72
C PHE A 202 16.94 8.90 -12.73
N TYR A 203 16.33 8.59 -11.58
CA TYR A 203 17.02 7.85 -10.52
C TYR A 203 17.27 6.39 -10.91
N SER A 204 18.23 5.76 -10.22
CA SER A 204 18.49 4.33 -10.36
C SER A 204 17.36 3.49 -9.78
N PHE A 205 17.30 2.23 -10.22
CA PHE A 205 16.35 1.23 -9.67
C PHE A 205 16.40 1.17 -8.14
N ASP A 206 17.61 1.07 -7.56
CA ASP A 206 17.76 0.98 -6.10
C ASP A 206 17.25 2.22 -5.36
N LYS A 207 17.46 3.40 -5.93
CA LYS A 207 16.97 4.64 -5.31
C LYS A 207 15.45 4.76 -5.34
N TRP A 208 14.81 4.31 -6.41
CA TRP A 208 13.35 4.26 -6.49
C TRP A 208 12.77 3.21 -5.53
N LEU A 209 13.44 2.06 -5.41
CA LEU A 209 13.00 0.96 -4.56
C LEU A 209 13.13 1.26 -3.07
N LEU A 210 14.29 1.79 -2.66
CA LEU A 210 14.63 2.00 -1.25
C LEU A 210 14.17 3.36 -0.71
N GLY A 211 13.81 4.28 -1.60
CA GLY A 211 13.47 5.64 -1.22
C GLY A 211 14.67 6.54 -0.95
N SER A 212 14.42 7.76 -0.51
CA SER A 212 15.45 8.73 -0.15
C SER A 212 14.95 9.72 0.89
N TYR A 213 15.78 10.00 1.90
CA TYR A 213 15.51 11.10 2.86
C TYR A 213 15.88 12.48 2.32
N LYS A 214 16.59 12.54 1.19
CA LYS A 214 17.04 13.80 0.56
C LYS A 214 16.15 14.22 -0.60
N ASN A 215 15.67 13.26 -1.38
CA ASN A 215 14.92 13.51 -2.59
C ASN A 215 13.57 12.79 -2.53
N TYR A 216 12.56 13.38 -3.14
CA TYR A 216 11.30 12.69 -3.33
C TYR A 216 11.47 11.53 -4.30
N THR A 217 10.95 10.38 -3.91
CA THR A 217 10.82 9.19 -4.75
C THR A 217 9.36 8.75 -4.77
N GLY A 218 8.90 8.19 -5.88
CA GLY A 218 7.63 7.51 -5.94
C GLY A 218 7.60 6.26 -5.05
N THR A 219 6.50 5.54 -5.07
CA THR A 219 6.33 4.35 -4.24
C THR A 219 6.78 3.09 -5.00
N TYR A 220 7.30 2.10 -4.29
CA TYR A 220 7.62 0.79 -4.89
C TYR A 220 6.36 0.05 -5.42
N TYR A 221 5.16 0.47 -5.04
CA TYR A 221 3.89 0.00 -5.63
C TYR A 221 3.78 0.38 -7.11
N ALA A 222 4.03 1.65 -7.45
CA ALA A 222 3.99 2.12 -8.82
C ALA A 222 5.15 1.53 -9.64
N LEU A 223 6.38 1.54 -9.08
CA LEU A 223 7.54 0.89 -9.68
C LEU A 223 7.23 -0.57 -10.04
N GLY A 224 6.71 -1.31 -9.09
CA GLY A 224 6.39 -2.72 -9.25
C GLY A 224 5.26 -2.96 -10.25
N TYR A 225 4.22 -2.12 -10.22
CA TYR A 225 3.12 -2.20 -11.18
C TYR A 225 3.60 -2.03 -12.62
N ASP A 226 4.42 -1.02 -12.88
CA ASP A 226 4.96 -0.74 -14.22
C ASP A 226 5.84 -1.88 -14.70
N MET A 227 6.79 -2.31 -13.87
CA MET A 227 7.70 -3.42 -14.21
C MET A 227 6.97 -4.76 -14.38
N THR A 228 6.01 -5.08 -13.52
CA THR A 228 5.26 -6.34 -13.62
C THR A 228 4.32 -6.36 -14.81
N SER A 229 3.72 -5.23 -15.15
CA SER A 229 2.82 -5.09 -16.29
C SER A 229 3.59 -5.12 -17.61
N TYR A 230 4.70 -4.39 -17.70
CA TYR A 230 5.57 -4.43 -18.88
C TYR A 230 6.14 -5.85 -19.13
N ALA A 231 6.57 -6.54 -18.06
CA ALA A 231 7.07 -7.90 -18.21
C ALA A 231 5.99 -8.86 -18.76
N ARG A 232 4.73 -8.73 -18.32
CA ARG A 232 3.62 -9.51 -18.88
C ARG A 232 3.38 -9.18 -20.35
N GLN A 233 3.43 -7.93 -20.72
CA GLN A 233 3.27 -7.50 -22.11
C GLN A 233 4.41 -8.04 -23.00
N ARG A 234 5.64 -8.00 -22.49
CA ARG A 234 6.84 -8.33 -23.26
C ARG A 234 7.12 -9.82 -23.34
N TYR A 235 6.89 -10.57 -22.26
CA TYR A 235 7.31 -11.97 -22.11
C TYR A 235 6.13 -12.97 -21.94
N GLY A 236 4.91 -12.47 -21.97
CA GLY A 236 3.69 -13.26 -21.82
C GLY A 236 3.04 -13.12 -20.44
N SER A 237 1.72 -13.30 -20.42
CA SER A 237 0.88 -13.08 -19.22
C SER A 237 1.23 -14.02 -18.05
N ASP A 238 1.83 -15.16 -18.31
CA ASP A 238 2.20 -16.20 -17.36
C ASP A 238 3.65 -16.11 -16.83
N ILE A 239 4.41 -15.07 -17.25
CA ILE A 239 5.83 -14.93 -16.88
C ILE A 239 6.07 -15.00 -15.37
N TRP A 240 5.20 -14.35 -14.58
CA TRP A 240 5.34 -14.33 -13.14
C TRP A 240 4.91 -15.64 -12.47
N ASP A 241 3.95 -16.36 -13.06
CA ASP A 241 3.60 -17.71 -12.62
C ASP A 241 4.75 -18.69 -12.83
N LYS A 242 5.38 -18.66 -14.00
CA LYS A 242 6.57 -19.45 -14.34
C LYS A 242 7.75 -19.12 -13.42
N SER A 243 8.05 -17.83 -13.25
CA SER A 243 9.16 -17.37 -12.41
C SER A 243 9.00 -17.76 -10.94
N THR A 244 7.81 -17.58 -10.37
CA THR A 244 7.51 -18.00 -9.00
C THR A 244 7.49 -19.51 -8.82
N THR A 245 7.04 -20.27 -9.83
CA THR A 245 7.10 -21.73 -9.80
C THR A 245 8.55 -22.21 -9.75
N ARG A 246 9.42 -21.69 -10.63
CA ARG A 246 10.84 -22.03 -10.63
C ARG A 246 11.57 -21.56 -9.36
N TYR A 247 11.20 -20.41 -8.81
CA TYR A 247 11.73 -19.90 -7.57
C TYR A 247 11.63 -20.91 -6.42
N THR A 248 10.54 -21.65 -6.33
CA THR A 248 10.36 -22.68 -5.29
C THR A 248 11.35 -23.85 -5.39
N SER A 249 12.14 -23.91 -6.44
CA SER A 249 13.20 -24.92 -6.63
C SER A 249 14.61 -24.32 -6.66
N ASN A 250 14.75 -22.98 -6.75
CA ASN A 250 16.03 -22.33 -7.02
C ASN A 250 16.41 -21.20 -6.03
N ILE A 251 15.54 -20.81 -5.12
CA ILE A 251 15.72 -19.73 -4.10
C ILE A 251 15.98 -18.33 -4.70
N LEU A 252 16.59 -18.20 -5.88
CA LEU A 252 16.92 -16.94 -6.51
C LEU A 252 15.80 -16.49 -7.46
N PHE A 253 14.98 -15.53 -7.02
CA PHE A 253 13.83 -15.07 -7.81
C PHE A 253 14.25 -14.37 -9.11
N GLU A 254 15.26 -13.49 -9.06
CA GLU A 254 15.80 -12.88 -10.27
C GLU A 254 16.40 -13.91 -11.23
N GLY A 255 17.11 -14.91 -10.72
CA GLY A 255 17.63 -16.02 -11.52
C GLY A 255 16.52 -16.82 -12.18
N SER A 256 15.39 -17.00 -11.51
CA SER A 256 14.20 -17.65 -12.04
C SER A 256 13.55 -16.83 -13.17
N PHE A 257 13.43 -15.53 -13.01
CA PHE A 257 12.96 -14.62 -14.04
C PHE A 257 13.91 -14.58 -15.25
N LYS A 258 15.22 -14.45 -15.00
CA LYS A 258 16.24 -14.42 -16.05
C LYS A 258 16.26 -15.71 -16.88
N HIS A 259 15.98 -16.87 -16.27
CA HIS A 259 15.91 -18.13 -16.99
C HIS A 259 14.87 -18.11 -18.14
N TYR A 260 13.72 -17.47 -17.94
CA TYR A 260 12.66 -17.42 -18.96
C TYR A 260 12.77 -16.22 -19.90
N THR A 261 13.44 -15.14 -19.49
CA THR A 261 13.43 -13.87 -20.21
C THR A 261 14.79 -13.47 -20.77
N GLY A 262 15.89 -14.04 -20.25
CA GLY A 262 17.24 -13.58 -20.51
C GLY A 262 17.60 -12.24 -19.84
N SER A 263 16.65 -11.61 -19.12
CA SER A 263 16.76 -10.25 -18.56
C SER A 263 16.92 -10.25 -17.06
N SER A 264 17.77 -9.36 -16.53
CA SER A 264 17.86 -9.05 -15.10
C SER A 264 16.75 -8.07 -14.67
N PHE A 265 16.49 -7.92 -13.38
CA PHE A 265 15.55 -6.90 -12.88
C PHE A 265 16.01 -5.48 -13.19
N LYS A 266 17.31 -5.22 -13.16
CA LYS A 266 17.86 -3.92 -13.56
C LYS A 266 17.62 -3.65 -15.05
N ARG A 267 17.78 -4.64 -15.91
CA ARG A 267 17.47 -4.51 -17.33
C ARG A 267 15.97 -4.30 -17.55
N LEU A 268 15.13 -5.09 -16.87
CA LEU A 268 13.68 -4.92 -16.91
C LEU A 268 13.25 -3.51 -16.50
N TYR A 269 13.89 -2.93 -15.47
CA TYR A 269 13.66 -1.56 -15.03
C TYR A 269 13.93 -0.56 -16.18
N HIS A 270 15.09 -0.63 -16.80
CA HIS A 270 15.43 0.26 -17.91
C HIS A 270 14.48 0.10 -19.10
N ASP A 271 14.24 -1.12 -19.54
CA ASP A 271 13.35 -1.41 -20.67
C ASP A 271 11.90 -0.93 -20.40
N THR A 272 11.43 -1.04 -19.14
CA THR A 272 10.11 -0.57 -18.73
C THR A 272 10.00 0.94 -18.82
N PHE A 273 10.97 1.67 -18.27
CA PHE A 273 10.89 3.13 -18.24
C PHE A 273 11.25 3.80 -19.57
N ASP A 274 12.05 3.16 -20.40
CA ASP A 274 12.26 3.60 -21.78
C ASP A 274 10.96 3.46 -22.60
N PHE A 275 10.25 2.35 -22.45
CA PHE A 275 8.92 2.15 -23.06
C PHE A 275 7.89 3.19 -22.59
N LEU A 276 7.83 3.45 -21.28
CA LEU A 276 6.91 4.44 -20.72
C LEU A 276 7.24 5.86 -21.16
N ARG A 277 8.53 6.20 -21.25
CA ARG A 277 9.01 7.50 -21.75
C ARG A 277 8.48 7.79 -23.15
N GLU A 278 8.67 6.85 -24.08
CA GLU A 278 8.16 7.00 -25.44
C GLU A 278 6.65 7.26 -25.48
N GLY A 279 5.89 6.58 -24.62
CA GLY A 279 4.45 6.80 -24.49
C GLY A 279 4.09 8.17 -23.93
N TRP A 280 4.80 8.61 -22.90
CA TRP A 280 4.55 9.90 -22.24
C TRP A 280 4.96 11.08 -23.10
N GLU A 281 6.09 11.01 -23.81
CA GLU A 281 6.53 12.05 -24.74
C GLU A 281 5.51 12.28 -25.87
N LYS A 282 4.88 11.22 -26.38
CA LYS A 282 3.81 11.35 -27.38
C LYS A 282 2.53 12.00 -26.84
N GLN A 283 2.27 11.89 -25.52
CA GLN A 283 1.10 12.49 -24.88
C GLN A 283 1.31 13.97 -24.52
N ASP A 284 2.55 14.42 -24.41
CA ASP A 284 2.90 15.73 -23.83
C ASP A 284 2.90 16.90 -24.85
N THR A 285 2.34 16.71 -26.04
CA THR A 285 2.41 17.65 -27.16
C THR A 285 1.59 18.94 -27.01
N ALA A 286 0.87 19.16 -25.89
CA ALA A 286 -0.03 20.30 -25.74
C ALA A 286 -0.18 20.81 -24.29
N VAL A 287 0.86 20.77 -23.46
CA VAL A 287 0.71 21.24 -22.05
C VAL A 287 0.96 22.75 -21.99
N ILE A 288 -0.11 23.50 -21.80
CA ILE A 288 -0.03 24.86 -21.27
C ILE A 288 0.38 24.73 -19.81
N VAL A 289 1.62 25.05 -19.47
CA VAL A 289 2.08 25.10 -18.07
C VAL A 289 1.52 26.38 -17.43
N PRO A 290 0.54 26.29 -16.53
CA PRO A 290 0.05 27.48 -15.84
C PRO A 290 1.15 28.05 -14.93
N ALA A 291 1.11 29.35 -14.66
CA ALA A 291 2.01 29.98 -13.70
C ALA A 291 1.88 29.28 -12.33
N TYR A 292 3.01 28.86 -11.77
CA TYR A 292 3.03 28.22 -10.46
C TYR A 292 2.74 29.24 -9.36
N LEU A 293 1.72 28.98 -8.57
CA LEU A 293 1.40 29.79 -7.37
C LEU A 293 2.20 29.35 -6.14
N SER A 294 2.84 28.18 -6.19
CA SER A 294 3.59 27.64 -5.06
C SER A 294 4.93 28.36 -4.87
N PRO A 295 5.37 28.55 -3.62
CA PRO A 295 6.70 29.08 -3.32
C PRO A 295 7.80 28.17 -3.88
N ASP A 296 8.95 28.77 -4.22
CA ASP A 296 10.15 28.02 -4.58
C ASP A 296 10.76 27.39 -3.32
N ASN A 297 10.83 26.06 -3.31
CA ASN A 297 11.32 25.29 -2.18
C ASN A 297 12.60 24.53 -2.54
N LYS A 298 13.63 24.64 -1.70
CA LYS A 298 14.92 23.94 -1.86
C LYS A 298 14.82 22.41 -1.69
N THR A 299 13.74 21.92 -1.10
CA THR A 299 13.47 20.48 -0.87
C THR A 299 12.06 20.17 -1.33
N TYR A 300 11.82 18.91 -1.72
CA TYR A 300 10.50 18.48 -2.10
C TYR A 300 9.46 18.85 -1.04
N THR A 301 8.46 19.61 -1.48
CA THR A 301 7.33 20.09 -0.67
C THR A 301 6.05 19.83 -1.45
N SER A 302 5.07 19.28 -0.79
CA SER A 302 3.74 19.01 -1.33
C SER A 302 2.74 19.99 -0.73
N TYR A 303 1.90 20.59 -1.57
CA TYR A 303 0.74 21.38 -1.20
C TYR A 303 -0.51 20.66 -1.65
N ARG A 304 -1.29 20.13 -0.70
CA ARG A 304 -2.50 19.36 -0.99
C ARG A 304 -3.75 20.12 -0.57
N TYR A 305 -4.87 19.77 -1.20
CA TYR A 305 -6.19 20.33 -0.92
C TYR A 305 -6.22 21.87 -1.03
N PRO A 306 -5.76 22.44 -2.16
CA PRO A 306 -5.77 23.88 -2.34
C PRO A 306 -7.19 24.42 -2.26
N LEU A 307 -7.38 25.50 -1.49
CA LEU A 307 -8.65 26.15 -1.20
C LEU A 307 -8.47 27.66 -1.38
N ALA A 308 -8.99 28.20 -2.49
CA ALA A 308 -9.02 29.64 -2.72
C ALA A 308 -10.04 30.28 -1.77
N ILE A 309 -9.59 31.24 -0.95
CA ILE A 309 -10.49 32.04 -0.09
C ILE A 309 -10.81 33.39 -0.69
N ASN A 310 -9.96 33.89 -1.59
CA ASN A 310 -10.19 35.05 -2.46
C ASN A 310 -9.23 34.98 -3.66
N ASP A 311 -9.24 35.99 -4.53
CA ASP A 311 -8.43 36.05 -5.74
C ASP A 311 -6.91 36.04 -5.52
N SER A 312 -6.46 36.32 -4.29
CA SER A 312 -5.04 36.50 -3.96
C SER A 312 -4.49 35.48 -2.97
N VAL A 313 -5.34 34.72 -2.28
CA VAL A 313 -4.93 33.85 -1.18
C VAL A 313 -5.48 32.42 -1.37
N VAL A 314 -4.57 31.47 -1.41
CA VAL A 314 -4.88 30.04 -1.40
C VAL A 314 -4.41 29.43 -0.09
N ILE A 315 -5.29 28.71 0.58
CA ILE A 315 -4.94 27.86 1.72
C ILE A 315 -4.63 26.45 1.23
N ALA A 316 -3.62 25.82 1.80
CA ALA A 316 -3.28 24.44 1.48
C ALA A 316 -2.73 23.70 2.71
N VAL A 317 -2.73 22.36 2.62
CA VAL A 317 -1.98 21.52 3.54
C VAL A 317 -0.59 21.31 2.98
N LYS A 318 0.41 21.86 3.66
CA LYS A 318 1.83 21.66 3.35
C LYS A 318 2.35 20.42 4.06
N SER A 319 3.12 19.61 3.33
CA SER A 319 3.94 18.51 3.85
C SER A 319 5.20 18.35 3.00
N GLY A 320 6.20 17.66 3.50
CA GLY A 320 7.42 17.45 2.72
C GLY A 320 8.43 16.58 3.45
N LEU A 321 9.60 16.41 2.84
CA LEU A 321 10.68 15.58 3.43
C LEU A 321 11.27 16.15 4.72
N LYS A 322 11.11 17.46 4.96
CA LYS A 322 11.62 18.16 6.15
C LYS A 322 10.54 18.85 6.95
N ASP A 323 9.28 18.75 6.54
CA ASP A 323 8.15 19.42 7.15
C ASP A 323 7.13 18.43 7.69
N ILE A 324 6.58 18.73 8.85
CA ILE A 324 5.35 18.08 9.34
C ILE A 324 4.12 18.77 8.73
N ASN A 325 2.98 18.10 8.75
CA ASN A 325 1.74 18.66 8.20
C ASN A 325 1.42 20.01 8.84
N SER A 326 1.20 20.99 7.99
CA SER A 326 0.82 22.34 8.41
C SER A 326 -0.21 22.94 7.47
N LEU A 327 -1.07 23.81 8.02
CA LEU A 327 -1.97 24.65 7.27
C LEU A 327 -1.21 25.93 6.90
N VAL A 328 -1.17 26.25 5.61
CA VAL A 328 -0.45 27.42 5.09
C VAL A 328 -1.34 28.29 4.22
N ALA A 329 -1.11 29.60 4.27
CA ALA A 329 -1.66 30.56 3.33
C ALA A 329 -0.57 30.92 2.31
N ILE A 330 -0.90 30.88 1.04
CA ILE A 330 -0.02 31.19 -0.08
C ILE A 330 -0.59 32.41 -0.81
N SER A 331 0.22 33.45 -0.96
CA SER A 331 -0.14 34.67 -1.68
C SER A 331 1.10 35.20 -2.39
N ASN A 332 0.98 35.54 -3.67
CA ASN A 332 2.07 36.09 -4.50
C ASN A 332 3.40 35.32 -4.36
N GLY A 333 3.35 33.98 -4.42
CA GLY A 333 4.52 33.11 -4.28
C GLY A 333 5.15 33.08 -2.89
N LYS A 334 4.57 33.74 -1.90
CA LYS A 334 5.01 33.72 -0.50
C LYS A 334 4.11 32.86 0.35
N GLU A 335 4.69 32.16 1.30
CA GLU A 335 4.01 31.28 2.22
C GLU A 335 4.00 31.86 3.65
N LYS A 336 2.85 31.80 4.30
CA LYS A 336 2.69 32.03 5.74
C LYS A 336 2.08 30.78 6.37
N ARG A 337 2.78 30.15 7.33
CA ARG A 337 2.21 29.07 8.12
C ARG A 337 1.17 29.63 9.09
N LEU A 338 -0.04 29.06 9.04
CA LEU A 338 -1.13 29.39 9.94
C LEU A 338 -1.05 28.53 11.20
N SER A 339 -0.89 27.20 11.01
CA SER A 339 -0.78 26.28 12.16
C SER A 339 -0.17 24.93 11.74
N TYR A 340 0.33 24.19 12.72
CA TYR A 340 0.57 22.75 12.56
C TYR A 340 -0.74 21.98 12.71
N ILE A 341 -0.89 20.90 11.96
CA ILE A 341 -2.08 20.04 11.97
C ILE A 341 -1.67 18.55 12.07
N GLY A 342 -2.59 17.72 12.50
CA GLY A 342 -2.38 16.28 12.58
C GLY A 342 -2.52 15.54 11.25
N SER A 343 -2.72 14.24 11.32
CA SER A 343 -3.02 13.42 10.15
C SER A 343 -4.41 13.72 9.63
N ILE A 344 -4.46 14.37 8.48
CA ILE A 344 -5.71 14.79 7.86
C ILE A 344 -6.33 13.65 7.06
N ASN A 345 -7.65 13.49 7.13
CA ASN A 345 -8.40 12.49 6.38
C ASN A 345 -9.60 13.06 5.60
N SER A 346 -9.59 14.35 5.34
CA SER A 346 -10.59 15.04 4.53
C SER A 346 -9.96 16.17 3.73
N ARG A 347 -10.68 16.66 2.72
CA ARG A 347 -10.33 17.92 2.05
C ARG A 347 -10.58 19.10 2.98
N LEU A 348 -9.94 20.24 2.67
CA LEU A 348 -10.25 21.51 3.34
C LEU A 348 -11.58 22.07 2.85
N ASN A 349 -12.36 22.65 3.75
CA ASN A 349 -13.58 23.38 3.42
C ASN A 349 -13.53 24.78 4.05
N PHE A 350 -14.14 25.77 3.37
CA PHE A 350 -14.17 27.16 3.83
C PHE A 350 -15.61 27.66 3.99
N HIS A 351 -15.91 28.20 5.17
CA HIS A 351 -17.19 28.82 5.46
C HIS A 351 -17.06 29.82 6.61
N ASN A 352 -17.69 31.01 6.48
CA ASN A 352 -17.72 32.04 7.51
C ASN A 352 -16.34 32.37 8.12
N ASN A 353 -15.36 32.64 7.25
CA ASN A 353 -13.98 32.97 7.62
C ASN A 353 -13.27 31.90 8.46
N ARG A 354 -13.68 30.63 8.29
CA ARG A 354 -13.11 29.45 8.96
C ARG A 354 -12.78 28.36 7.96
N ILE A 355 -11.66 27.69 8.21
CA ILE A 355 -11.15 26.58 7.42
C ILE A 355 -11.37 25.29 8.21
N TYR A 356 -12.17 24.38 7.68
CA TYR A 356 -12.57 23.14 8.33
C TYR A 356 -11.82 21.95 7.75
N TRP A 357 -11.45 20.99 8.61
CA TRP A 357 -10.87 19.70 8.22
C TRP A 357 -11.14 18.64 9.29
N THR A 358 -10.89 17.39 8.95
CA THR A 358 -10.91 16.28 9.92
C THR A 358 -9.51 15.70 10.10
N GLU A 359 -9.19 15.31 11.33
CA GLU A 359 -7.95 14.63 11.70
C GLU A 359 -8.22 13.26 12.28
N ILE A 360 -7.32 12.31 12.04
CA ILE A 360 -7.34 11.01 12.68
C ILE A 360 -6.63 11.12 14.03
N VAL A 361 -7.33 10.69 15.08
CA VAL A 361 -6.79 10.60 16.44
C VAL A 361 -6.78 9.14 16.86
N PRO A 362 -5.62 8.56 17.22
CA PRO A 362 -5.53 7.18 17.63
C PRO A 362 -6.30 6.92 18.93
N GLY A 363 -6.85 5.72 19.05
CA GLY A 363 -7.36 5.20 20.32
C GLY A 363 -6.23 4.95 21.30
N ILE A 364 -6.46 5.18 22.58
CA ILE A 364 -5.42 5.01 23.61
C ILE A 364 -5.14 3.54 23.88
N ARG A 365 -6.15 2.68 23.79
CA ARG A 365 -6.08 1.28 24.21
C ARG A 365 -5.99 0.29 23.05
N TRP A 366 -6.71 0.55 21.96
CA TRP A 366 -6.89 -0.41 20.89
C TRP A 366 -6.30 0.12 19.58
N THR A 367 -5.39 -0.62 18.97
CA THR A 367 -4.71 -0.18 17.72
C THR A 367 -5.66 -0.09 16.53
N HIS A 368 -6.69 -0.95 16.48
CA HIS A 368 -7.73 -0.93 15.46
C HIS A 368 -8.94 -0.06 15.82
N GLU A 369 -8.81 0.81 16.82
CA GLU A 369 -9.82 1.80 17.17
C GLU A 369 -9.23 3.19 17.16
N ASN A 370 -9.56 3.96 16.13
CA ASN A 370 -9.24 5.37 16.02
C ASN A 370 -10.51 6.19 15.75
N TYR A 371 -10.36 7.50 15.78
CA TYR A 371 -11.47 8.43 15.70
C TYR A 371 -11.13 9.54 14.71
N SER A 372 -12.16 10.08 14.06
CA SER A 372 -12.08 11.36 13.39
C SER A 372 -12.43 12.48 14.35
N VAL A 373 -11.75 13.60 14.22
CA VAL A 373 -11.99 14.84 15.00
C VAL A 373 -12.19 15.98 14.02
N LEU A 374 -13.36 16.63 14.04
CA LEU A 374 -13.62 17.81 13.23
C LEU A 374 -13.03 19.04 13.93
N LYS A 375 -12.20 19.75 13.19
CA LYS A 375 -11.55 21.00 13.63
C LYS A 375 -11.80 22.12 12.63
N TYR A 376 -11.63 23.34 13.09
CA TYR A 376 -11.50 24.50 12.20
C TYR A 376 -10.42 25.46 12.70
N TYR A 377 -9.81 26.18 11.77
CA TYR A 377 -8.99 27.34 12.01
C TYR A 377 -9.82 28.60 11.75
N ASP A 378 -9.89 29.48 12.74
CA ASP A 378 -10.63 30.74 12.69
C ASP A 378 -9.65 31.84 12.21
N LEU A 379 -9.86 32.36 11.01
CA LEU A 379 -8.98 33.37 10.40
C LEU A 379 -8.99 34.72 11.14
N ASP A 380 -10.11 35.06 11.83
CA ASP A 380 -10.23 36.31 12.58
C ASP A 380 -9.53 36.24 13.94
N LYS A 381 -9.52 35.02 14.52
CA LYS A 381 -9.03 34.81 15.89
C LYS A 381 -7.68 34.14 15.96
N ASP A 382 -7.11 33.78 14.80
CA ASP A 382 -5.81 33.09 14.66
C ASP A 382 -5.68 31.84 15.59
N ARG A 383 -6.71 30.99 15.62
CA ARG A 383 -6.72 29.82 16.50
C ARG A 383 -7.49 28.63 15.94
N ILE A 384 -7.06 27.43 16.35
CA ILE A 384 -7.77 26.17 16.08
C ILE A 384 -8.82 25.92 17.16
N LYS A 385 -9.98 25.40 16.75
CA LYS A 385 -11.00 24.84 17.63
C LYS A 385 -11.43 23.45 17.18
N THR A 386 -11.73 22.60 18.15
CA THR A 386 -12.37 21.30 17.95
C THR A 386 -13.89 21.48 18.04
N VAL A 387 -14.60 21.00 17.01
CA VAL A 387 -16.07 21.07 16.93
C VAL A 387 -16.68 19.77 17.39
N ALA A 388 -16.22 18.64 16.82
CA ALA A 388 -16.73 17.32 17.14
C ALA A 388 -15.58 16.39 17.50
N PRO A 389 -15.36 16.15 18.80
CA PRO A 389 -14.35 15.22 19.26
C PRO A 389 -14.80 13.78 19.10
N ARG A 390 -13.89 12.89 18.70
CA ARG A 390 -14.04 11.43 18.70
C ARG A 390 -15.27 10.90 17.96
N GLN A 391 -15.44 11.29 16.71
CA GLN A 391 -16.43 10.68 15.83
C GLN A 391 -15.86 9.41 15.20
N ARG A 392 -16.71 8.44 14.87
CA ARG A 392 -16.26 7.20 14.20
C ARG A 392 -15.80 7.45 12.78
N TYR A 393 -16.52 8.27 12.05
CA TYR A 393 -16.19 8.65 10.68
C TYR A 393 -16.72 10.05 10.40
N LEU A 394 -15.81 10.91 9.96
CA LEU A 394 -16.12 12.23 9.40
C LEU A 394 -15.26 12.36 8.14
N ALA A 395 -15.89 12.43 6.98
CA ALA A 395 -15.25 12.64 5.68
C ALA A 395 -15.57 14.03 5.14
#